data_f0cd335032b9988a702b62d963f18c3a
#
_entry.id   f0cd335032b9988a702b62d963f18c3a
#
_cell.length_a   1.000
_cell.length_b   1.000
_cell.length_c   1.000
_cell.angle_alpha   90.00
_cell.angle_beta   90.00
_cell.angle_gamma   90.00
#
_symmetry.space_group_name_H-M   'P 1'
#
loop_
_entity.id
_entity.type
_entity.pdbx_description
1 polymer ?
#
loop_
_entity_poly.entity_id
_entity_poly.type
_entity_poly.pdbx_seq_one_letter_code
_entity_poly.pdbx_strand_id
1 'polypeptide(L)'
;PPRGQGPGRGGRDEEEVEKQHQEDEGPEEDQGPAESGLRLLPHAAILPGYNRPMVSTLKRDEALFELIALEEKRQREGLELIASENFVSKQVREAVGSVLTNKYAEGYPGARYYGGCEAIDRVESLAIERAKALFGAAWANVQPHSGSQANMAVYMALMEPGDTLMGMDLAAGGHLTHGSRVNFSGKLYKVVSYGVRPDTELIDLEEVRRLA
;
A
#
# COMPACT_ATOMS: atom_id res chain seq x y z
N PRO A 1 20.86 -31.06 -47.18
CA PRO A 1 21.49 -31.43 -45.94
C PRO A 1 20.54 -31.20 -44.79
N PRO A 2 20.40 -32.21 -43.88
CA PRO A 2 19.41 -32.15 -42.81
C PRO A 2 19.93 -31.33 -41.64
N ARG A 3 19.00 -30.66 -40.95
CA ARG A 3 19.25 -29.87 -39.76
C ARG A 3 19.48 -30.77 -38.53
N GLY A 4 20.55 -30.49 -37.81
CA GLY A 4 20.93 -31.20 -36.58
C GLY A 4 19.92 -30.98 -35.46
N GLN A 5 19.65 -32.08 -34.74
CA GLN A 5 18.89 -32.10 -33.51
C GLN A 5 19.76 -31.60 -32.35
N GLY A 6 19.27 -30.62 -31.56
CA GLY A 6 19.89 -30.20 -30.33
C GLY A 6 19.65 -31.20 -29.20
N PRO A 7 20.51 -31.24 -28.17
CA PRO A 7 20.43 -32.24 -27.09
C PRO A 7 19.24 -32.01 -26.15
N GLY A 8 18.58 -33.13 -25.81
CA GLY A 8 17.45 -33.18 -24.90
C GLY A 8 17.84 -32.68 -23.48
N ARG A 9 16.94 -31.93 -22.87
CA ARG A 9 16.98 -31.63 -21.45
C ARG A 9 16.60 -32.92 -20.68
N GLY A 10 17.57 -33.48 -19.97
CA GLY A 10 17.34 -34.56 -19.03
C GLY A 10 16.40 -34.09 -17.93
N GLY A 11 15.31 -34.83 -17.75
CA GLY A 11 14.45 -34.74 -16.58
C GLY A 11 15.28 -35.07 -15.34
N ARG A 12 15.22 -34.24 -14.34
CA ARG A 12 15.64 -34.62 -12.98
C ARG A 12 14.44 -35.29 -12.33
N ASP A 13 14.67 -36.49 -11.83
CA ASP A 13 13.67 -37.32 -11.26
C ASP A 13 13.03 -36.65 -10.02
N GLU A 14 11.71 -36.62 -10.02
CA GLU A 14 10.89 -36.08 -8.92
C GLU A 14 11.07 -36.86 -7.60
N GLU A 15 11.67 -38.02 -7.66
CA GLU A 15 11.97 -38.85 -6.47
C GLU A 15 13.13 -38.34 -5.59
N GLU A 16 14.00 -37.49 -6.08
CA GLU A 16 15.09 -36.95 -5.25
C GLU A 16 14.68 -35.72 -4.42
N VAL A 17 13.61 -35.05 -4.77
CA VAL A 17 13.09 -33.87 -4.04
C VAL A 17 12.25 -34.31 -2.83
N GLU A 18 11.61 -35.47 -2.90
CA GLU A 18 10.78 -36.02 -1.80
C GLU A 18 11.61 -36.61 -0.65
N LYS A 19 12.85 -37.05 -0.93
CA LYS A 19 13.74 -37.63 0.11
C LYS A 19 14.49 -36.57 0.97
N GLN A 20 14.56 -35.31 0.54
CA GLN A 20 15.20 -34.27 1.34
C GLN A 20 14.27 -33.59 2.36
N HIS A 21 12.96 -33.89 2.32
CA HIS A 21 11.98 -33.34 3.27
C HIS A 21 11.62 -34.30 4.43
N GLN A 22 12.20 -35.49 4.49
CA GLN A 22 11.87 -36.51 5.52
C GLN A 22 12.95 -36.73 6.60
N GLU A 23 14.06 -36.02 6.59
CA GLU A 23 15.15 -36.24 7.58
C GLU A 23 15.31 -35.13 8.63
N ASP A 24 14.38 -34.17 8.72
CA ASP A 24 14.48 -33.06 9.69
C ASP A 24 13.34 -33.01 10.73
N GLU A 25 12.63 -34.11 10.94
CA GLU A 25 11.72 -34.30 12.07
C GLU A 25 12.47 -34.88 13.26
N GLY A 26 13.16 -34.01 14.03
CA GLY A 26 13.62 -34.35 15.37
C GLY A 26 12.42 -34.55 16.31
N PRO A 27 12.61 -35.27 17.46
CA PRO A 27 11.50 -35.64 18.33
C PRO A 27 10.74 -34.42 18.86
N GLU A 28 9.44 -34.37 18.66
CA GLU A 28 8.52 -33.45 19.31
C GLU A 28 8.62 -33.62 20.83
N GLU A 29 9.34 -32.70 21.48
CA GLU A 29 9.14 -32.48 22.91
C GLU A 29 7.80 -31.77 23.10
N ASP A 30 6.87 -32.46 23.72
CA ASP A 30 5.61 -31.96 24.24
C ASP A 30 5.89 -30.81 25.25
N GLN A 31 5.98 -29.59 24.73
CA GLN A 31 5.97 -28.39 25.54
C GLN A 31 4.51 -27.91 25.59
N GLY A 32 3.84 -28.28 26.69
CA GLY A 32 2.54 -27.73 27.06
C GLY A 32 2.52 -26.21 26.95
N PRO A 33 1.31 -25.59 26.90
CA PRO A 33 1.18 -24.16 26.59
C PRO A 33 2.01 -23.34 27.56
N ALA A 34 3.10 -22.78 27.07
CA ALA A 34 3.85 -21.76 27.78
C ALA A 34 2.89 -20.59 28.01
N GLU A 35 2.48 -20.41 29.25
CA GLU A 35 1.89 -19.14 29.71
C GLU A 35 2.89 -18.05 29.38
N SER A 36 2.69 -17.40 28.23
CA SER A 36 3.35 -16.15 27.90
C SER A 36 2.80 -15.04 28.79
N GLY A 37 3.13 -15.16 30.08
CA GLY A 37 3.05 -14.06 31.01
C GLY A 37 3.99 -12.98 30.49
N LEU A 38 3.49 -12.12 29.61
CA LEU A 38 4.14 -10.87 29.25
C LEU A 38 4.27 -10.08 30.57
N ARG A 39 5.35 -10.30 31.30
CA ARG A 39 5.75 -9.41 32.40
C ARG A 39 6.02 -8.08 31.72
N LEU A 40 5.02 -7.21 31.74
CA LEU A 40 5.22 -5.78 31.55
C LEU A 40 6.35 -5.41 32.50
N LEU A 41 7.55 -5.21 31.98
CA LEU A 41 8.61 -4.62 32.76
C LEU A 41 8.05 -3.33 33.35
N PRO A 42 8.13 -3.14 34.66
CA PRO A 42 7.63 -1.92 35.27
C PRO A 42 8.27 -0.74 34.55
N HIS A 43 7.47 0.23 34.18
CA HIS A 43 7.86 1.48 33.47
C HIS A 43 8.99 2.27 34.18
N ALA A 44 9.59 1.73 35.21
CA ALA A 44 10.57 2.36 36.08
C ALA A 44 12.04 2.07 35.76
N ALA A 45 12.34 1.34 34.69
CA ALA A 45 13.71 1.17 34.23
C ALA A 45 14.09 2.12 33.08
N ILE A 46 13.45 3.28 33.00
CA ILE A 46 13.91 4.36 32.13
C ILE A 46 15.13 4.98 32.80
N LEU A 47 16.27 4.83 32.15
CA LEU A 47 17.52 5.42 32.59
C LEU A 47 17.31 6.88 33.01
N PRO A 48 17.87 7.34 34.16
CA PRO A 48 17.78 8.74 34.56
C PRO A 48 18.33 9.63 33.45
N GLY A 49 17.47 10.44 32.83
CA GLY A 49 17.82 11.30 31.71
C GLY A 49 17.03 11.04 30.42
N TYR A 50 16.34 9.88 30.29
CA TYR A 50 15.52 9.59 29.09
C TYR A 50 14.13 10.23 29.14
N ASN A 51 13.71 10.75 30.29
CA ASN A 51 12.47 11.50 30.49
C ASN A 51 12.63 13.01 30.22
N ARG A 52 13.57 13.38 29.36
CA ARG A 52 13.48 14.73 28.78
C ARG A 52 12.26 14.72 27.88
N PRO A 53 11.26 15.60 28.12
CA PRO A 53 10.28 15.84 27.08
C PRO A 53 11.07 16.10 25.79
N MET A 54 10.70 15.45 24.69
CA MET A 54 11.21 15.82 23.36
C MET A 54 10.66 17.21 23.02
N VAL A 55 10.94 18.17 23.90
CA VAL A 55 10.76 19.57 23.58
C VAL A 55 11.92 19.87 22.67
N SER A 56 11.63 19.92 21.41
CA SER A 56 12.55 20.43 20.43
C SER A 56 13.09 21.75 20.96
N THR A 57 14.37 21.80 21.31
CA THR A 57 15.08 23.05 21.60
C THR A 57 15.32 23.83 20.32
N LEU A 58 14.93 23.27 19.18
CA LEU A 58 14.97 23.93 17.89
C LEU A 58 13.95 25.04 17.86
N LYS A 59 14.37 26.20 17.42
CA LYS A 59 13.44 27.28 17.11
C LYS A 59 12.49 26.81 16.03
N ARG A 60 11.26 27.29 16.10
CA ARG A 60 10.27 27.07 15.03
C ARG A 60 10.84 27.61 13.73
N ASP A 61 10.68 26.87 12.65
CA ASP A 61 11.01 27.32 11.30
C ASP A 61 9.92 28.31 10.83
N GLU A 62 10.12 29.58 11.15
CA GLU A 62 9.11 30.61 10.86
C GLU A 62 8.87 30.73 9.35
N ALA A 63 9.91 30.58 8.52
CA ALA A 63 9.76 30.67 7.06
C ALA A 63 8.81 29.58 6.52
N LEU A 64 8.93 28.33 7.01
CA LEU A 64 8.01 27.26 6.64
C LEU A 64 6.57 27.54 7.12
N PHE A 65 6.42 28.01 8.35
CA PHE A 65 5.09 28.24 8.92
C PHE A 65 4.39 29.47 8.32
N GLU A 66 5.13 30.47 7.85
CA GLU A 66 4.59 31.57 7.04
C GLU A 66 4.03 31.05 5.70
N LEU A 67 4.72 30.14 5.03
CA LEU A 67 4.24 29.51 3.79
C LEU A 67 2.98 28.66 4.04
N ILE A 68 2.91 27.93 5.15
CA ILE A 68 1.71 27.16 5.53
C ILE A 68 0.53 28.12 5.77
N ALA A 69 0.75 29.24 6.43
CA ALA A 69 -0.30 30.23 6.66
C ALA A 69 -0.77 30.90 5.36
N LEU A 70 0.16 31.13 4.42
CA LEU A 70 -0.15 31.65 3.08
C LEU A 70 -1.04 30.65 2.31
N GLU A 71 -0.72 29.35 2.35
CA GLU A 71 -1.52 28.31 1.72
C GLU A 71 -2.90 28.18 2.38
N GLU A 72 -2.99 28.25 3.72
CA GLU A 72 -4.27 28.23 4.42
C GLU A 72 -5.15 29.43 3.97
N LYS A 73 -4.54 30.60 3.79
CA LYS A 73 -5.24 31.77 3.27
C LYS A 73 -5.73 31.53 1.85
N ARG A 74 -4.88 30.99 0.95
CA ARG A 74 -5.26 30.65 -0.43
C ARG A 74 -6.47 29.73 -0.45
N GLN A 75 -6.46 28.65 0.35
CA GLN A 75 -7.57 27.70 0.42
C GLN A 75 -8.87 28.32 0.94
N ARG A 76 -8.76 29.29 1.85
CA ARG A 76 -9.92 29.97 2.44
C ARG A 76 -10.54 31.01 1.50
N GLU A 77 -9.72 31.67 0.72
CA GLU A 77 -10.13 32.79 -0.14
C GLU A 77 -10.36 32.38 -1.60
N GLY A 78 -9.85 31.21 -2.00
CA GLY A 78 -9.99 30.67 -3.35
C GLY A 78 -11.19 29.75 -3.50
N LEU A 79 -11.64 29.61 -4.73
CA LEU A 79 -12.59 28.56 -5.13
C LEU A 79 -11.82 27.44 -5.80
N GLU A 80 -11.81 26.27 -5.15
CA GLU A 80 -11.13 25.08 -5.68
C GLU A 80 -12.03 24.34 -6.66
N LEU A 81 -11.58 24.19 -7.91
CA LEU A 81 -12.32 23.54 -8.99
C LEU A 81 -11.65 22.26 -9.49
N ILE A 82 -10.56 21.82 -8.86
CA ILE A 82 -9.91 20.56 -9.18
C ILE A 82 -10.69 19.42 -8.52
N ALA A 83 -11.38 18.62 -9.31
CA ALA A 83 -12.31 17.59 -8.84
C ALA A 83 -11.66 16.51 -7.95
N SER A 84 -10.34 16.31 -8.03
CA SER A 84 -9.59 15.35 -7.22
C SER A 84 -9.12 15.90 -5.87
N GLU A 85 -9.30 17.20 -5.61
CA GLU A 85 -8.94 17.79 -4.32
C GLU A 85 -10.07 17.68 -3.29
N ASN A 86 -9.69 17.55 -2.02
CA ASN A 86 -10.62 17.45 -0.91
C ASN A 86 -10.05 18.16 0.33
N PHE A 87 -10.87 18.99 0.96
CA PHE A 87 -10.54 19.62 2.22
C PHE A 87 -10.73 18.65 3.37
N VAL A 88 -9.63 18.13 3.90
CA VAL A 88 -9.68 17.19 5.02
C VAL A 88 -10.05 17.87 6.33
N SER A 89 -10.69 17.13 7.23
CA SER A 89 -11.05 17.64 8.54
C SER A 89 -9.80 17.95 9.40
N LYS A 90 -10.00 18.81 10.40
CA LYS A 90 -8.95 19.09 11.40
C LYS A 90 -8.43 17.81 12.06
N GLN A 91 -9.31 16.86 12.39
CA GLN A 91 -8.94 15.58 13.00
C GLN A 91 -8.01 14.75 12.12
N VAL A 92 -8.25 14.72 10.81
CA VAL A 92 -7.35 14.02 9.87
C VAL A 92 -5.95 14.64 9.89
N ARG A 93 -5.86 15.98 9.85
CA ARG A 93 -4.57 16.69 9.92
C ARG A 93 -3.84 16.44 11.24
N GLU A 94 -4.57 16.44 12.36
CA GLU A 94 -4.01 16.14 13.68
C GLU A 94 -3.49 14.70 13.78
N ALA A 95 -4.22 13.73 13.21
CA ALA A 95 -3.80 12.33 13.18
C ALA A 95 -2.53 12.13 12.34
N VAL A 96 -2.48 12.72 11.14
CA VAL A 96 -1.33 12.62 10.23
C VAL A 96 -0.08 13.28 10.82
N GLY A 97 -0.23 14.42 11.48
CA GLY A 97 0.87 15.16 12.13
C GLY A 97 1.16 14.72 13.57
N SER A 98 0.65 13.59 14.02
CA SER A 98 0.81 13.11 15.39
C SER A 98 2.13 12.37 15.62
N VAL A 99 2.38 11.95 16.87
CA VAL A 99 3.53 11.13 17.25
C VAL A 99 3.59 9.76 16.57
N LEU A 100 2.49 9.32 15.96
CA LEU A 100 2.46 8.09 15.15
C LEU A 100 3.48 8.15 13.99
N THR A 101 3.76 9.34 13.49
CA THR A 101 4.78 9.58 12.45
C THR A 101 6.18 9.11 12.85
N ASN A 102 6.49 9.05 14.14
CA ASN A 102 7.80 8.64 14.63
C ASN A 102 8.00 7.12 14.64
N LYS A 103 6.93 6.33 14.49
CA LYS A 103 7.00 4.89 14.66
C LYS A 103 7.22 4.16 13.34
N TYR A 104 8.33 3.46 13.24
CA TYR A 104 8.60 2.52 12.17
C TYR A 104 7.85 1.20 12.44
N ALA A 105 6.93 0.79 11.54
CA ALA A 105 5.98 -0.31 11.77
C ALA A 105 5.83 -1.22 10.55
N GLU A 106 6.96 -1.69 10.02
CA GLU A 106 6.99 -2.64 8.91
C GLU A 106 6.30 -3.96 9.31
N GLY A 107 5.58 -4.56 8.37
CA GLY A 107 4.74 -5.74 8.59
C GLY A 107 3.27 -5.36 8.76
N TYR A 108 2.49 -6.25 9.39
CA TYR A 108 1.05 -6.10 9.60
C TYR A 108 0.68 -6.18 11.08
N PRO A 109 -0.53 -5.78 11.49
CA PRO A 109 -1.00 -5.95 12.86
C PRO A 109 -0.79 -7.38 13.36
N GLY A 110 -0.12 -7.53 14.51
CA GLY A 110 0.24 -8.83 15.08
C GLY A 110 1.42 -9.55 14.41
N ALA A 111 1.94 -9.04 13.30
CA ALA A 111 3.05 -9.62 12.55
C ALA A 111 4.04 -8.52 12.12
N ARG A 112 4.62 -7.81 13.10
CA ARG A 112 5.58 -6.74 12.90
C ARG A 112 7.02 -7.24 12.99
N TYR A 113 7.90 -6.61 12.21
CA TYR A 113 9.35 -6.87 12.30
C TYR A 113 10.00 -6.20 13.51
N TYR A 114 9.34 -5.19 14.12
CA TYR A 114 9.90 -4.41 15.22
C TYR A 114 8.91 -4.33 16.40
N GLY A 115 9.47 -4.24 17.63
CA GLY A 115 8.69 -4.06 18.84
C GLY A 115 8.07 -2.66 18.99
N GLY A 116 7.18 -2.49 19.98
CA GLY A 116 6.55 -1.22 20.30
C GLY A 116 5.45 -0.80 19.32
N CYS A 117 4.83 -1.75 18.63
CA CYS A 117 3.81 -1.48 17.62
C CYS A 117 2.36 -1.65 18.14
N GLU A 118 2.15 -1.89 19.41
CA GLU A 118 0.85 -2.22 19.99
C GLU A 118 -0.21 -1.14 19.73
N ALA A 119 0.17 0.14 19.82
CA ALA A 119 -0.71 1.25 19.49
C ALA A 119 -0.95 1.37 17.98
N ILE A 120 0.10 1.18 17.18
CA ILE A 120 0.02 1.21 15.71
C ILE A 120 -0.87 0.08 15.20
N ASP A 121 -0.76 -1.12 15.75
CA ASP A 121 -1.60 -2.27 15.39
C ASP A 121 -3.07 -1.97 15.59
N ARG A 122 -3.41 -1.32 16.72
CA ARG A 122 -4.79 -0.91 17.00
C ARG A 122 -5.29 0.18 16.05
N VAL A 123 -4.42 1.14 15.69
CA VAL A 123 -4.76 2.20 14.72
C VAL A 123 -5.01 1.60 13.33
N GLU A 124 -4.11 0.73 12.87
CA GLU A 124 -4.25 0.09 11.57
C GLU A 124 -5.47 -0.84 11.53
N SER A 125 -5.67 -1.65 12.55
CA SER A 125 -6.86 -2.53 12.66
C SER A 125 -8.15 -1.72 12.64
N LEU A 126 -8.21 -0.59 13.37
CA LEU A 126 -9.36 0.31 13.33
C LEU A 126 -9.60 0.89 11.93
N ALA A 127 -8.55 1.25 11.21
CA ALA A 127 -8.67 1.75 9.86
C ALA A 127 -9.18 0.66 8.89
N ILE A 128 -8.67 -0.57 9.02
CA ILE A 128 -9.13 -1.74 8.26
C ILE A 128 -10.62 -1.99 8.48
N GLU A 129 -11.06 -2.05 9.74
CA GLU A 129 -12.47 -2.32 10.06
C GLU A 129 -13.40 -1.20 9.55
N ARG A 130 -12.98 0.06 9.65
CA ARG A 130 -13.73 1.19 9.10
C ARG A 130 -13.80 1.17 7.57
N ALA A 131 -12.70 0.84 6.89
CA ALA A 131 -12.70 0.67 5.42
C ALA A 131 -13.62 -0.47 4.99
N LYS A 132 -13.56 -1.62 5.66
CA LYS A 132 -14.47 -2.75 5.41
C LYS A 132 -15.94 -2.36 5.58
N ALA A 133 -16.26 -1.66 6.67
CA ALA A 133 -17.64 -1.21 6.95
C ALA A 133 -18.13 -0.19 5.91
N LEU A 134 -17.26 0.76 5.52
CA LEU A 134 -17.62 1.81 4.56
C LEU A 134 -17.90 1.27 3.16
N PHE A 135 -17.10 0.31 2.70
CA PHE A 135 -17.19 -0.24 1.35
C PHE A 135 -17.95 -1.58 1.27
N GLY A 136 -18.43 -2.11 2.39
CA GLY A 136 -19.04 -3.45 2.43
C GLY A 136 -18.06 -4.56 2.02
N ALA A 137 -16.77 -4.37 2.25
CA ALA A 137 -15.72 -5.27 1.80
C ALA A 137 -15.42 -6.34 2.86
N ALA A 138 -15.16 -7.56 2.41
CA ALA A 138 -14.74 -8.64 3.30
C ALA A 138 -13.29 -8.44 3.80
N TRP A 139 -12.46 -7.77 3.01
CA TRP A 139 -11.05 -7.53 3.29
C TRP A 139 -10.64 -6.11 2.87
N ALA A 140 -9.67 -5.52 3.56
CA ALA A 140 -9.10 -4.23 3.22
C ALA A 140 -7.61 -4.16 3.60
N ASN A 141 -6.83 -3.47 2.78
CA ASN A 141 -5.46 -3.07 3.10
C ASN A 141 -5.40 -1.54 3.09
N VAL A 142 -4.96 -0.96 4.20
CA VAL A 142 -4.91 0.50 4.40
C VAL A 142 -3.48 1.06 4.39
N GLN A 143 -2.48 0.24 4.04
CA GLN A 143 -1.08 0.65 4.04
C GLN A 143 -0.64 1.49 2.83
N PRO A 144 -1.25 1.40 1.62
CA PRO A 144 -0.81 2.24 0.51
C PRO A 144 -0.86 3.73 0.88
N HIS A 145 0.22 4.45 0.58
CA HIS A 145 0.32 5.88 0.87
C HIS A 145 -0.39 6.76 -0.17
N SER A 146 -0.83 6.17 -1.29
CA SER A 146 -1.52 6.88 -2.37
C SER A 146 -2.37 5.94 -3.21
N GLY A 147 -3.35 6.49 -3.96
CA GLY A 147 -4.11 5.72 -4.93
C GLY A 147 -3.24 5.11 -6.03
N SER A 148 -2.17 5.79 -6.44
CA SER A 148 -1.22 5.24 -7.42
C SER A 148 -0.49 4.01 -6.89
N GLN A 149 -0.08 4.01 -5.62
CA GLN A 149 0.53 2.83 -4.99
C GLN A 149 -0.50 1.70 -4.84
N ALA A 150 -1.74 2.01 -4.46
CA ALA A 150 -2.79 1.00 -4.36
C ALA A 150 -3.05 0.31 -5.70
N ASN A 151 -3.19 1.09 -6.78
CA ASN A 151 -3.35 0.53 -8.13
C ASN A 151 -2.12 -0.28 -8.56
N MET A 152 -0.91 0.20 -8.27
CA MET A 152 0.32 -0.54 -8.58
C MET A 152 0.36 -1.89 -7.87
N ALA A 153 -0.02 -1.93 -6.59
CA ALA A 153 -0.06 -3.17 -5.83
C ALA A 153 -1.03 -4.19 -6.43
N VAL A 154 -2.23 -3.73 -6.87
CA VAL A 154 -3.21 -4.59 -7.55
C VAL A 154 -2.65 -5.14 -8.87
N TYR A 155 -2.05 -4.29 -9.70
CA TYR A 155 -1.47 -4.74 -10.96
C TYR A 155 -0.35 -5.75 -10.75
N MET A 156 0.55 -5.49 -9.82
CA MET A 156 1.65 -6.41 -9.51
C MET A 156 1.18 -7.75 -8.92
N ALA A 157 0.02 -7.77 -8.27
CA ALA A 157 -0.56 -9.02 -7.75
C ALA A 157 -1.29 -9.85 -8.81
N LEU A 158 -1.77 -9.24 -9.89
CA LEU A 158 -2.65 -9.88 -10.86
C LEU A 158 -2.06 -10.02 -12.28
N MET A 159 -0.97 -9.31 -12.58
CA MET A 159 -0.44 -9.16 -13.93
C MET A 159 1.07 -9.24 -13.94
N GLU A 160 1.61 -9.72 -15.06
CA GLU A 160 3.04 -9.68 -15.35
C GLU A 160 3.39 -8.51 -16.29
N PRO A 161 4.62 -7.97 -16.24
CA PRO A 161 5.06 -6.96 -17.20
C PRO A 161 4.88 -7.44 -18.65
N GLY A 162 4.17 -6.64 -19.45
CA GLY A 162 3.83 -6.97 -20.84
C GLY A 162 2.42 -7.51 -21.04
N ASP A 163 1.69 -7.80 -19.97
CA ASP A 163 0.27 -8.13 -20.06
C ASP A 163 -0.56 -6.95 -20.56
N THR A 164 -1.80 -7.23 -20.95
CA THR A 164 -2.71 -6.22 -21.48
C THR A 164 -3.55 -5.61 -20.38
N LEU A 165 -3.49 -4.29 -20.26
CA LEU A 165 -4.32 -3.47 -19.39
C LEU A 165 -5.32 -2.69 -20.23
N MET A 166 -6.62 -2.86 -19.98
CA MET A 166 -7.65 -2.00 -20.55
C MET A 166 -8.02 -0.91 -19.53
N GLY A 167 -8.02 0.34 -19.97
CA GLY A 167 -8.36 1.48 -19.12
C GLY A 167 -9.02 2.61 -19.90
N MET A 168 -9.73 3.48 -19.17
CA MET A 168 -10.30 4.70 -19.76
C MET A 168 -9.17 5.66 -20.15
N ASP A 169 -9.27 6.25 -21.35
CA ASP A 169 -8.34 7.26 -21.80
C ASP A 169 -8.33 8.50 -20.89
N LEU A 170 -7.16 9.10 -20.72
CA LEU A 170 -6.99 10.28 -19.87
C LEU A 170 -7.86 11.44 -20.32
N ALA A 171 -8.02 11.64 -21.64
CA ALA A 171 -8.86 12.69 -22.22
C ALA A 171 -10.37 12.47 -21.97
N ALA A 172 -10.77 11.24 -21.70
CA ALA A 172 -12.14 10.87 -21.37
C ALA A 172 -12.42 10.78 -19.85
N GLY A 173 -11.47 11.21 -19.02
CA GLY A 173 -11.60 11.18 -17.56
C GLY A 173 -10.86 10.02 -16.87
N GLY A 174 -10.05 9.24 -17.58
CA GLY A 174 -9.20 8.21 -17.01
C GLY A 174 -8.12 8.81 -16.09
N HIS A 175 -7.61 7.99 -15.18
CA HIS A 175 -6.50 8.37 -14.32
C HIS A 175 -5.15 8.02 -14.98
N LEU A 176 -4.07 8.69 -14.56
CA LEU A 176 -2.71 8.37 -15.05
C LEU A 176 -2.36 6.89 -14.87
N THR A 177 -2.78 6.26 -13.77
CA THR A 177 -2.55 4.84 -13.48
C THR A 177 -3.39 3.87 -14.32
N HIS A 178 -4.26 4.38 -15.21
CA HIS A 178 -5.05 3.55 -16.12
C HIS A 178 -4.35 3.32 -17.48
N GLY A 179 -3.03 3.38 -17.51
CA GLY A 179 -2.26 3.07 -18.70
C GLY A 179 -1.63 4.27 -19.41
N SER A 180 -1.61 5.46 -18.79
CA SER A 180 -0.92 6.61 -19.37
C SER A 180 0.56 6.30 -19.61
N ARG A 181 1.07 6.67 -20.80
CA ARG A 181 2.46 6.40 -21.23
C ARG A 181 3.53 6.98 -20.31
N VAL A 182 3.20 8.03 -19.56
CA VAL A 182 4.13 8.67 -18.62
C VAL A 182 4.11 8.01 -17.24
N ASN A 183 3.13 7.14 -16.98
CA ASN A 183 2.93 6.44 -15.73
C ASN A 183 3.54 5.02 -15.77
N PHE A 184 3.77 4.40 -14.60
CA PHE A 184 4.25 3.01 -14.51
C PHE A 184 3.36 2.04 -15.29
N SER A 185 2.03 2.23 -15.25
CA SER A 185 1.07 1.36 -15.90
C SER A 185 1.23 1.33 -17.43
N GLY A 186 1.48 2.47 -18.05
CA GLY A 186 1.74 2.54 -19.48
C GLY A 186 3.17 2.17 -19.91
N LYS A 187 4.08 2.03 -18.94
CA LYS A 187 5.46 1.58 -19.20
C LYS A 187 5.62 0.07 -19.05
N LEU A 188 4.86 -0.55 -18.16
CA LEU A 188 4.97 -1.97 -17.84
C LEU A 188 3.99 -2.84 -18.65
N TYR A 189 2.83 -2.30 -19.03
CA TYR A 189 1.74 -3.06 -19.63
C TYR A 189 1.41 -2.59 -21.04
N LYS A 190 0.84 -3.47 -21.85
CA LYS A 190 0.25 -3.13 -23.14
C LYS A 190 -1.11 -2.51 -22.89
N VAL A 191 -1.29 -1.25 -23.29
CA VAL A 191 -2.50 -0.50 -22.95
C VAL A 191 -3.48 -0.51 -24.11
N VAL A 192 -4.73 -0.88 -23.81
CA VAL A 192 -5.89 -0.72 -24.67
C VAL A 192 -6.79 0.33 -24.03
N SER A 193 -6.95 1.48 -24.67
CA SER A 193 -7.75 2.58 -24.13
C SER A 193 -9.15 2.59 -24.75
N TYR A 194 -10.14 2.89 -23.93
CA TYR A 194 -11.48 3.24 -24.37
C TYR A 194 -11.85 4.65 -23.93
N GLY A 195 -12.77 5.27 -24.63
CA GLY A 195 -13.25 6.62 -24.36
C GLY A 195 -14.75 6.68 -24.11
N VAL A 196 -15.31 7.87 -24.37
CA VAL A 196 -16.74 8.13 -24.35
C VAL A 196 -17.23 8.46 -25.75
N ARG A 197 -18.50 8.22 -26.01
CA ARG A 197 -19.16 8.59 -27.27
C ARG A 197 -19.19 10.11 -27.39
N PRO A 198 -18.81 10.68 -28.54
CA PRO A 198 -18.79 12.14 -28.71
C PRO A 198 -20.18 12.82 -28.66
N ASP A 199 -21.25 12.07 -28.97
CA ASP A 199 -22.63 12.56 -29.04
C ASP A 199 -23.36 12.53 -27.69
N THR A 200 -23.01 11.57 -26.81
CA THR A 200 -23.72 11.34 -25.55
C THR A 200 -22.83 11.51 -24.31
N GLU A 201 -21.50 11.57 -24.50
CA GLU A 201 -20.49 11.57 -23.42
C GLU A 201 -20.58 10.36 -22.47
N LEU A 202 -21.26 9.30 -22.90
CA LEU A 202 -21.38 8.04 -22.17
C LEU A 202 -20.35 7.03 -22.67
N ILE A 203 -19.96 6.09 -21.79
CA ILE A 203 -19.10 4.97 -22.16
C ILE A 203 -19.82 4.10 -23.20
N ASP A 204 -19.16 3.81 -24.33
CA ASP A 204 -19.65 2.87 -25.32
C ASP A 204 -19.33 1.43 -24.89
N LEU A 205 -20.29 0.76 -24.28
CA LEU A 205 -20.12 -0.61 -23.80
C LEU A 205 -19.90 -1.62 -24.93
N GLU A 206 -20.40 -1.36 -26.14
CA GLU A 206 -20.13 -2.24 -27.29
C GLU A 206 -18.67 -2.12 -27.74
N GLU A 207 -18.15 -0.89 -27.78
CA GLU A 207 -16.73 -0.67 -28.04
C GLU A 207 -15.84 -1.32 -26.98
N VAL A 208 -16.18 -1.18 -25.69
CA VAL A 208 -15.46 -1.86 -24.58
C VAL A 208 -15.45 -3.38 -24.77
N ARG A 209 -16.59 -3.98 -25.12
CA ARG A 209 -16.67 -5.44 -25.40
C ARG A 209 -15.82 -5.85 -26.60
N ARG A 210 -15.79 -5.00 -27.63
CA ARG A 210 -14.99 -5.26 -28.85
C ARG A 210 -13.48 -5.21 -28.56
N LEU A 211 -13.07 -4.35 -27.63
CA LEU A 211 -11.67 -4.15 -27.25
C LEU A 211 -11.18 -5.21 -26.26
N ALA A 212 -12.08 -5.79 -25.45
CA ALA A 212 -11.79 -6.86 -24.49
C ALA A 212 -11.57 -8.20 -25.20
#